data_16cb34c3ed571d1b54164e92a44f5f9c
#
_entry.id   16cb34c3ed571d1b54164e92a44f5f9c
#
_cell.length_a   1.000
_cell.length_b   1.000
_cell.length_c   1.000
_cell.angle_alpha   90.00
_cell.angle_beta   90.00
_cell.angle_gamma   90.00
#
_symmetry.space_group_name_H-M   'P 1'
#
loop_
_entity.id
_entity.type
_entity.pdbx_description
1 polymer ?
#
loop_
_entity_poly.entity_id
_entity_poly.type
_entity_poly.pdbx_seq_one_letter_code
_entity_poly.pdbx_strand_id
1 'polypeptide(L)'
;MPNILIAGELHPSGLEIINQNPKYSIDYLKEVSNENFLPYLKNADALIIRTQTLKKNHIEKAKRLKIVSRHGVGYDNVDYQELKKRNIPLTIVGDVNSTSVSEHTMMLIISVFKKIILADFSTRNSLWNYRNNYEPRELYGKNLLIIGFGRIGKKLGKLAKAFGMLSLIHISEPTRLLSISYAVVCVKK
;
A
#
# COMPACT_ATOMS: atom_id res chain seq x y z
N MET A 1 12.28 4.30 -31.18
CA MET A 1 11.34 4.96 -30.27
C MET A 1 11.42 4.23 -28.94
N PRO A 2 11.61 4.91 -27.79
CA PRO A 2 11.67 4.23 -26.51
C PRO A 2 10.33 3.56 -26.17
N ASN A 3 10.37 2.36 -25.61
CA ASN A 3 9.19 1.58 -25.30
C ASN A 3 8.92 1.55 -23.80
N ILE A 4 7.70 1.91 -23.38
CA ILE A 4 7.23 1.89 -22.01
C ILE A 4 6.33 0.67 -21.83
N LEU A 5 6.74 -0.27 -20.99
CA LEU A 5 5.87 -1.35 -20.53
C LEU A 5 5.10 -0.91 -19.28
N ILE A 6 3.79 -1.00 -19.35
CA ILE A 6 2.90 -0.80 -18.20
C ILE A 6 2.38 -2.16 -17.76
N ALA A 7 2.78 -2.61 -16.58
CA ALA A 7 2.43 -3.90 -16.03
C ALA A 7 1.48 -3.73 -14.82
N GLY A 8 0.21 -3.99 -15.06
CA GLY A 8 -0.90 -3.82 -14.12
C GLY A 8 -1.80 -2.64 -14.46
N GLU A 9 -3.01 -2.68 -13.92
CA GLU A 9 -4.02 -1.67 -14.21
C GLU A 9 -3.64 -0.29 -13.68
N LEU A 10 -3.72 0.72 -14.55
CA LEU A 10 -3.59 2.14 -14.21
C LEU A 10 -4.94 2.83 -14.31
N HIS A 11 -5.13 3.89 -13.51
CA HIS A 11 -6.28 4.77 -13.65
C HIS A 11 -6.25 5.46 -15.03
N PRO A 12 -7.41 5.67 -15.70
CA PRO A 12 -7.47 6.29 -17.04
C PRO A 12 -6.70 7.60 -17.14
N SER A 13 -6.80 8.49 -16.15
CA SER A 13 -6.06 9.75 -16.14
C SER A 13 -4.53 9.58 -16.19
N GLY A 14 -4.01 8.49 -15.60
CA GLY A 14 -2.58 8.17 -15.70
C GLY A 14 -2.17 7.71 -17.09
N LEU A 15 -3.04 6.94 -17.75
CA LEU A 15 -2.83 6.53 -19.16
C LEU A 15 -2.90 7.72 -20.11
N GLU A 16 -3.82 8.65 -19.89
CA GLU A 16 -3.93 9.88 -20.68
C GLU A 16 -2.64 10.70 -20.63
N ILE A 17 -2.05 10.89 -19.45
CA ILE A 17 -0.79 11.62 -19.29
C ILE A 17 0.33 10.97 -20.11
N ILE A 18 0.41 9.63 -20.08
CA ILE A 18 1.46 8.91 -20.82
C ILE A 18 1.22 9.00 -22.33
N ASN A 19 -0.03 8.87 -22.77
CA ASN A 19 -0.44 8.91 -24.18
C ASN A 19 -0.29 10.31 -24.83
N GLN A 20 -0.25 11.38 -24.02
CA GLN A 20 -0.03 12.74 -24.55
C GLN A 20 1.36 12.94 -25.19
N ASN A 21 2.31 12.04 -24.94
CA ASN A 21 3.62 12.17 -25.52
C ASN A 21 3.85 11.14 -26.65
N PRO A 22 3.78 11.57 -27.93
CA PRO A 22 3.92 10.67 -29.09
C PRO A 22 5.35 10.13 -29.28
N LYS A 23 6.32 10.53 -28.45
CA LYS A 23 7.73 10.10 -28.56
C LYS A 23 7.97 8.70 -28.00
N TYR A 24 6.97 8.08 -27.35
CA TYR A 24 7.08 6.75 -26.75
C TYR A 24 6.12 5.79 -27.40
N SER A 25 6.51 4.51 -27.50
CA SER A 25 5.59 3.41 -27.69
C SER A 25 5.17 2.84 -26.34
N ILE A 26 3.96 2.31 -26.26
CA ILE A 26 3.40 1.80 -25.01
C ILE A 26 2.90 0.39 -25.21
N ASP A 27 3.43 -0.53 -24.39
CA ASP A 27 2.87 -1.87 -24.20
C ASP A 27 2.09 -1.86 -22.90
N TYR A 28 0.77 -2.04 -22.97
CA TYR A 28 -0.10 -2.04 -21.78
C TYR A 28 -0.64 -3.44 -21.48
N LEU A 29 -0.15 -4.03 -20.41
CA LEU A 29 -0.63 -5.29 -19.87
C LEU A 29 -1.52 -5.01 -18.66
N LYS A 30 -2.83 -4.98 -18.87
CA LYS A 30 -3.81 -4.80 -17.79
C LYS A 30 -3.79 -5.99 -16.84
N GLU A 31 -3.81 -7.20 -17.40
CA GLU A 31 -3.65 -8.46 -16.68
C GLU A 31 -2.26 -9.02 -16.94
N VAL A 32 -1.52 -9.25 -15.86
CA VAL A 32 -0.11 -9.65 -15.94
C VAL A 32 0.07 -11.06 -15.42
N SER A 33 0.57 -11.94 -16.28
CA SER A 33 1.00 -13.31 -15.95
C SER A 33 2.51 -13.46 -16.14
N ASN A 34 3.08 -14.54 -15.61
CA ASN A 34 4.49 -14.85 -15.87
C ASN A 34 4.78 -15.09 -17.36
N GLU A 35 3.80 -15.56 -18.10
CA GLU A 35 3.92 -15.90 -19.51
C GLU A 35 3.93 -14.66 -20.40
N ASN A 36 3.02 -13.69 -20.12
CA ASN A 36 2.90 -12.50 -20.95
C ASN A 36 3.86 -11.38 -20.56
N PHE A 37 4.33 -11.33 -19.30
CA PHE A 37 5.17 -10.24 -18.80
C PHE A 37 6.58 -10.24 -19.41
N LEU A 38 7.23 -11.40 -19.43
CA LEU A 38 8.64 -11.49 -19.81
C LEU A 38 8.92 -11.13 -21.27
N PRO A 39 8.10 -11.53 -22.27
CA PRO A 39 8.30 -11.13 -23.66
C PRO A 39 8.32 -9.60 -23.85
N TYR A 40 7.37 -8.89 -23.22
CA TYR A 40 7.31 -7.42 -23.29
C TYR A 40 8.43 -6.76 -22.52
N LEU A 41 8.78 -7.29 -21.32
CA LEU A 41 9.86 -6.75 -20.49
C LEU A 41 11.21 -6.76 -21.21
N LYS A 42 11.51 -7.77 -22.03
CA LYS A 42 12.76 -7.84 -22.81
C LYS A 42 12.95 -6.66 -23.75
N ASN A 43 11.85 -6.10 -24.26
CA ASN A 43 11.84 -5.02 -25.22
C ASN A 43 11.60 -3.64 -24.61
N ALA A 44 11.33 -3.57 -23.30
CA ALA A 44 11.03 -2.34 -22.60
C ALA A 44 12.29 -1.50 -22.29
N ASP A 45 12.23 -0.21 -22.58
CA ASP A 45 13.21 0.78 -22.13
C ASP A 45 12.83 1.36 -20.76
N ALA A 46 11.52 1.41 -20.44
CA ALA A 46 10.98 1.83 -19.16
C ALA A 46 9.88 0.87 -18.70
N LEU A 47 9.78 0.65 -17.40
CA LEU A 47 8.76 -0.21 -16.80
C LEU A 47 7.97 0.57 -15.75
N ILE A 48 6.65 0.61 -15.91
CA ILE A 48 5.71 0.98 -14.83
C ILE A 48 5.14 -0.32 -14.27
N ILE A 49 5.36 -0.58 -12.97
CA ILE A 49 4.96 -1.83 -12.32
C ILE A 49 4.08 -1.57 -11.11
N ARG A 50 3.00 -2.32 -10.97
CA ARG A 50 2.07 -2.19 -9.84
C ARG A 50 2.29 -3.29 -8.80
N THR A 51 1.65 -4.44 -8.96
CA THR A 51 1.68 -5.56 -8.00
C THR A 51 2.61 -6.68 -8.43
N GLN A 52 3.04 -6.67 -9.67
CA GLN A 52 3.88 -7.69 -10.26
C GLN A 52 5.24 -7.76 -9.57
N THR A 53 5.80 -8.96 -9.47
CA THR A 53 7.13 -9.15 -8.91
C THR A 53 8.20 -8.98 -9.97
N LEU A 54 9.17 -8.11 -9.70
CA LEU A 54 10.35 -7.90 -10.55
C LEU A 54 11.59 -8.50 -9.86
N LYS A 55 11.85 -9.77 -10.13
CA LYS A 55 12.98 -10.51 -9.57
C LYS A 55 14.25 -10.32 -10.40
N LYS A 56 15.40 -10.72 -9.84
CA LYS A 56 16.71 -10.73 -10.50
C LYS A 56 16.67 -11.32 -11.91
N ASN A 57 16.08 -12.51 -12.08
CA ASN A 57 16.00 -13.19 -13.40
C ASN A 57 15.21 -12.37 -14.44
N HIS A 58 14.23 -11.56 -14.03
CA HIS A 58 13.51 -10.66 -14.93
C HIS A 58 14.40 -9.48 -15.34
N ILE A 59 15.09 -8.87 -14.36
CA ILE A 59 15.99 -7.74 -14.60
C ILE A 59 17.16 -8.14 -15.50
N GLU A 60 17.74 -9.33 -15.29
CA GLU A 60 18.82 -9.84 -16.12
C GLU A 60 18.42 -10.01 -17.61
N LYS A 61 17.16 -10.37 -17.85
CA LYS A 61 16.61 -10.54 -19.21
C LYS A 61 16.19 -9.21 -19.86
N ALA A 62 15.95 -8.18 -19.07
CA ALA A 62 15.55 -6.85 -19.51
C ALA A 62 16.77 -6.00 -19.89
N LYS A 63 17.43 -6.32 -21.00
CA LYS A 63 18.72 -5.67 -21.40
C LYS A 63 18.59 -4.19 -21.74
N ARG A 64 17.41 -3.77 -22.17
CA ARG A 64 17.12 -2.38 -22.61
C ARG A 64 16.62 -1.49 -21.48
N LEU A 65 16.25 -2.09 -20.34
CA LEU A 65 15.59 -1.40 -19.24
C LEU A 65 16.49 -0.32 -18.62
N LYS A 66 16.02 0.91 -18.60
CA LYS A 66 16.72 2.11 -18.13
C LYS A 66 16.13 2.70 -16.85
N ILE A 67 14.86 2.45 -16.60
CA ILE A 67 14.15 3.00 -15.44
C ILE A 67 12.98 2.08 -15.05
N VAL A 68 12.73 1.97 -13.76
CA VAL A 68 11.54 1.31 -13.19
C VAL A 68 10.76 2.33 -12.35
N SER A 69 9.47 2.47 -12.62
CA SER A 69 8.55 3.26 -11.82
C SER A 69 7.56 2.35 -11.10
N ARG A 70 7.61 2.32 -9.78
CA ARG A 70 6.69 1.54 -8.97
C ARG A 70 5.41 2.35 -8.71
N HIS A 71 4.28 1.91 -9.27
CA HIS A 71 2.96 2.48 -8.98
C HIS A 71 2.52 2.06 -7.56
N GLY A 72 3.11 2.68 -6.56
CA GLY A 72 2.84 2.45 -5.13
C GLY A 72 4.00 2.88 -4.25
N VAL A 73 3.77 2.88 -2.95
CA VAL A 73 4.73 3.34 -1.94
C VAL A 73 5.77 2.27 -1.61
N GLY A 74 5.31 1.03 -1.36
CA GLY A 74 6.19 -0.10 -1.06
C GLY A 74 6.75 -0.71 -2.34
N TYR A 75 7.96 -1.25 -2.28
CA TYR A 75 8.64 -1.88 -3.42
C TYR A 75 9.29 -3.22 -3.07
N ASP A 76 8.76 -3.94 -2.08
CA ASP A 76 9.26 -5.27 -1.68
C ASP A 76 9.11 -6.32 -2.79
N ASN A 77 8.22 -6.07 -3.75
CA ASN A 77 8.05 -6.89 -4.95
C ASN A 77 9.12 -6.61 -6.03
N VAL A 78 10.05 -5.68 -5.81
CA VAL A 78 11.11 -5.29 -6.76
C VAL A 78 12.47 -5.62 -6.16
N ASP A 79 13.30 -6.35 -6.88
CA ASP A 79 14.70 -6.59 -6.50
C ASP A 79 15.53 -5.31 -6.71
N TYR A 80 15.44 -4.42 -5.72
CA TYR A 80 16.15 -3.14 -5.74
C TYR A 80 17.67 -3.31 -5.80
N GLN A 81 18.21 -4.35 -5.15
CA GLN A 81 19.66 -4.57 -5.15
C GLN A 81 20.19 -4.88 -6.54
N GLU A 82 19.44 -5.66 -7.31
CA GLU A 82 19.82 -5.98 -8.70
C GLU A 82 19.64 -4.76 -9.62
N LEU A 83 18.61 -3.93 -9.44
CA LEU A 83 18.46 -2.67 -10.15
C LEU A 83 19.64 -1.73 -9.89
N LYS A 84 20.05 -1.61 -8.61
CA LYS A 84 21.19 -0.79 -8.19
C LYS A 84 22.49 -1.23 -8.83
N LYS A 85 22.78 -2.54 -8.86
CA LYS A 85 23.98 -3.09 -9.52
C LYS A 85 24.06 -2.73 -11.01
N ARG A 86 22.92 -2.62 -11.65
CA ARG A 86 22.81 -2.27 -13.08
C ARG A 86 22.62 -0.78 -13.34
N ASN A 87 22.70 0.07 -12.31
CA ASN A 87 22.46 1.51 -12.38
C ASN A 87 21.08 1.87 -12.97
N ILE A 88 20.05 1.04 -12.71
CA ILE A 88 18.68 1.30 -13.14
C ILE A 88 17.96 2.00 -11.99
N PRO A 89 17.55 3.27 -12.14
CA PRO A 89 16.83 3.99 -11.11
C PRO A 89 15.43 3.39 -10.88
N LEU A 90 15.04 3.33 -9.61
CA LEU A 90 13.70 2.98 -9.16
C LEU A 90 13.02 4.24 -8.62
N THR A 91 11.87 4.60 -9.18
CA THR A 91 11.00 5.63 -8.62
C THR A 91 9.81 5.01 -7.93
N ILE A 92 9.37 5.61 -6.84
CA ILE A 92 8.19 5.20 -6.07
C ILE A 92 7.26 6.39 -5.87
N VAL A 93 6.00 6.11 -5.60
CA VAL A 93 5.05 7.15 -5.22
C VAL A 93 5.31 7.57 -3.77
N GLY A 94 5.26 8.86 -3.50
CA GLY A 94 5.55 9.40 -2.15
C GLY A 94 4.46 9.12 -1.13
N ASP A 95 4.11 10.09 -0.30
CA ASP A 95 3.11 9.96 0.78
C ASP A 95 1.68 10.19 0.28
N VAL A 96 1.18 9.31 -0.60
CA VAL A 96 -0.16 9.46 -1.20
C VAL A 96 -1.27 8.74 -0.45
N ASN A 97 -0.95 7.68 0.31
CA ASN A 97 -1.96 6.83 0.93
C ASN A 97 -1.90 6.77 2.46
N SER A 98 -0.96 7.45 3.10
CA SER A 98 -0.81 7.35 4.56
C SER A 98 -2.03 7.89 5.32
N THR A 99 -2.74 8.87 4.77
CA THR A 99 -4.00 9.36 5.34
C THR A 99 -5.07 8.29 5.25
N SER A 100 -5.32 7.76 4.05
CA SER A 100 -6.32 6.70 3.84
C SER A 100 -6.06 5.46 4.70
N VAL A 101 -4.79 5.06 4.84
CA VAL A 101 -4.43 3.90 5.70
C VAL A 101 -4.69 4.21 7.17
N SER A 102 -4.37 5.41 7.66
CA SER A 102 -4.63 5.78 9.06
C SER A 102 -6.12 5.88 9.36
N GLU A 103 -6.93 6.42 8.46
CA GLU A 103 -8.39 6.46 8.56
C GLU A 103 -8.99 5.06 8.54
N HIS A 104 -8.55 4.22 7.60
CA HIS A 104 -8.99 2.82 7.54
C HIS A 104 -8.66 2.04 8.82
N THR A 105 -7.46 2.25 9.37
CA THR A 105 -7.07 1.64 10.64
C THR A 105 -7.97 2.11 11.78
N MET A 106 -8.28 3.40 11.86
CA MET A 106 -9.18 3.94 12.87
C MET A 106 -10.60 3.39 12.73
N MET A 107 -11.11 3.28 11.48
CA MET A 107 -12.38 2.63 11.18
C MET A 107 -12.41 1.19 11.70
N LEU A 108 -11.35 0.41 11.45
CA LEU A 108 -11.29 -0.98 11.95
C LEU A 108 -11.29 -1.05 13.48
N ILE A 109 -10.55 -0.17 14.15
CA ILE A 109 -10.55 -0.08 15.63
C ILE A 109 -11.96 0.21 16.14
N ILE A 110 -12.63 1.23 15.58
CA ILE A 110 -14.01 1.59 15.95
C ILE A 110 -14.94 0.39 15.68
N SER A 111 -14.83 -0.25 14.54
CA SER A 111 -15.68 -1.38 14.15
C SER A 111 -15.60 -2.55 15.13
N VAL A 112 -14.39 -2.86 15.60
CA VAL A 112 -14.19 -3.92 16.62
C VAL A 112 -14.78 -3.51 17.96
N PHE A 113 -14.51 -2.30 18.44
CA PHE A 113 -15.02 -1.82 19.73
C PHE A 113 -16.53 -1.68 19.76
N LYS A 114 -17.12 -1.23 18.66
CA LYS A 114 -18.56 -1.05 18.51
C LYS A 114 -19.28 -2.29 17.98
N LYS A 115 -18.56 -3.41 17.73
CA LYS A 115 -19.13 -4.66 17.19
C LYS A 115 -20.05 -4.39 15.97
N ILE A 116 -19.60 -3.51 15.06
CA ILE A 116 -20.45 -2.95 13.99
C ILE A 116 -21.06 -4.04 13.11
N ILE A 117 -20.31 -5.09 12.77
CA ILE A 117 -20.79 -6.19 11.92
C ILE A 117 -21.98 -6.90 12.58
N LEU A 118 -21.90 -7.16 13.89
CA LEU A 118 -23.00 -7.77 14.62
C LEU A 118 -24.21 -6.83 14.71
N ALA A 119 -23.98 -5.55 14.95
CA ALA A 119 -25.03 -4.53 15.01
C ALA A 119 -25.75 -4.40 13.66
N ASP A 120 -25.02 -4.32 12.57
CA ASP A 120 -25.59 -4.25 11.21
C ASP A 120 -26.41 -5.50 10.88
N PHE A 121 -25.82 -6.69 11.10
CA PHE A 121 -26.51 -7.96 10.89
C PHE A 121 -27.81 -8.04 11.69
N SER A 122 -27.76 -7.72 12.99
CA SER A 122 -28.93 -7.78 13.87
C SER A 122 -30.03 -6.81 13.47
N THR A 123 -29.64 -5.61 13.08
CA THR A 123 -30.58 -4.57 12.62
C THR A 123 -31.27 -4.99 11.32
N ARG A 124 -30.53 -5.49 10.33
CA ARG A 124 -31.08 -5.93 9.04
C ARG A 124 -32.01 -7.14 9.17
N ASN A 125 -31.79 -7.98 10.18
CA ASN A 125 -32.62 -9.15 10.44
C ASN A 125 -33.70 -8.90 11.51
N SER A 126 -33.95 -7.65 11.91
CA SER A 126 -34.96 -7.27 12.92
C SER A 126 -34.76 -7.97 14.27
N LEU A 127 -33.52 -8.31 14.62
CA LEU A 127 -33.17 -9.01 15.88
C LEU A 127 -32.98 -7.98 17.01
N TRP A 128 -34.00 -7.23 17.34
CA TRP A 128 -33.92 -6.10 18.29
C TRP A 128 -33.47 -6.49 19.70
N ASN A 129 -33.70 -7.74 20.10
CA ASN A 129 -33.29 -8.24 21.42
C ASN A 129 -31.79 -8.41 21.59
N TYR A 130 -31.00 -8.35 20.47
CA TYR A 130 -29.53 -8.40 20.54
C TYR A 130 -28.94 -7.32 21.44
N ARG A 131 -29.61 -6.16 21.54
CA ARG A 131 -29.19 -5.03 22.40
C ARG A 131 -29.05 -5.41 23.87
N ASN A 132 -29.75 -6.42 24.34
CA ASN A 132 -29.72 -6.87 25.73
C ASN A 132 -28.39 -7.58 26.06
N ASN A 133 -27.75 -8.16 25.03
CA ASN A 133 -26.44 -8.85 25.13
C ASN A 133 -25.34 -8.12 24.35
N TYR A 134 -25.63 -6.93 23.84
CA TYR A 134 -24.71 -6.11 23.07
C TYR A 134 -23.90 -5.23 24.03
N GLU A 135 -22.61 -5.53 24.12
CA GLU A 135 -21.65 -4.80 24.96
C GLU A 135 -20.62 -4.07 24.09
N PRO A 136 -20.98 -2.96 23.46
CA PRO A 136 -20.02 -2.13 22.78
C PRO A 136 -19.08 -1.47 23.81
N ARG A 137 -17.84 -1.26 23.41
CA ARG A 137 -16.86 -0.59 24.27
C ARG A 137 -16.56 0.81 23.74
N GLU A 138 -16.19 1.71 24.62
CA GLU A 138 -15.71 3.02 24.27
C GLU A 138 -14.21 3.02 24.00
N LEU A 139 -13.77 3.91 23.12
CA LEU A 139 -12.34 4.13 22.84
C LEU A 139 -11.71 5.08 23.86
N TYR A 140 -12.55 5.94 24.45
CA TYR A 140 -12.10 6.90 25.44
C TYR A 140 -11.35 6.23 26.58
N GLY A 141 -10.18 6.77 26.95
CA GLY A 141 -9.33 6.23 28.00
C GLY A 141 -8.65 4.90 27.70
N LYS A 142 -8.82 4.31 26.50
CA LYS A 142 -8.15 3.06 26.12
C LYS A 142 -6.74 3.30 25.62
N ASN A 143 -5.85 2.37 25.92
CA ASN A 143 -4.47 2.42 25.47
C ASN A 143 -4.34 1.89 24.03
N LEU A 144 -3.68 2.66 23.18
CA LEU A 144 -3.31 2.25 21.82
C LEU A 144 -1.78 2.17 21.72
N LEU A 145 -1.25 0.98 21.51
CA LEU A 145 0.16 0.78 21.21
C LEU A 145 0.40 0.90 19.70
N ILE A 146 1.26 1.83 19.29
CA ILE A 146 1.66 2.03 17.91
C ILE A 146 3.12 1.59 17.77
N ILE A 147 3.36 0.49 17.04
CA ILE A 147 4.71 0.01 16.72
C ILE A 147 5.08 0.55 15.35
N GLY A 148 6.08 1.44 15.30
CA GLY A 148 6.45 2.18 14.10
C GLY A 148 5.76 3.54 13.99
N PHE A 149 6.48 4.61 14.37
CA PHE A 149 5.96 5.98 14.38
C PHE A 149 6.38 6.77 13.12
N GLY A 150 6.19 6.12 11.96
CA GLY A 150 6.38 6.71 10.64
C GLY A 150 5.20 7.59 10.22
N ARG A 151 5.04 7.82 8.90
CA ARG A 151 3.98 8.66 8.34
C ARG A 151 2.57 8.21 8.76
N ILE A 152 2.29 6.92 8.68
CA ILE A 152 0.99 6.34 9.07
C ILE A 152 0.80 6.40 10.59
N GLY A 153 1.78 5.93 11.37
CA GLY A 153 1.69 5.91 12.83
C GLY A 153 1.47 7.30 13.44
N LYS A 154 2.12 8.33 12.90
CA LYS A 154 1.91 9.73 13.33
C LYS A 154 0.48 10.22 13.08
N LYS A 155 -0.09 9.90 11.91
CA LYS A 155 -1.48 10.27 11.58
C LYS A 155 -2.48 9.49 12.43
N LEU A 156 -2.28 8.18 12.58
CA LEU A 156 -3.11 7.35 13.44
C LEU A 156 -3.08 7.82 14.91
N GLY A 157 -1.91 8.16 15.44
CA GLY A 157 -1.79 8.69 16.80
C GLY A 157 -2.57 10.00 17.01
N LYS A 158 -2.61 10.89 16.00
CA LYS A 158 -3.44 12.10 16.05
C LYS A 158 -4.93 11.76 16.06
N LEU A 159 -5.38 10.82 15.23
CA LEU A 159 -6.77 10.36 15.21
C LEU A 159 -7.15 9.72 16.54
N ALA A 160 -6.33 8.80 17.05
CA ALA A 160 -6.58 8.14 18.35
C ALA A 160 -6.68 9.13 19.50
N LYS A 161 -5.82 10.16 19.52
CA LYS A 161 -5.90 11.24 20.52
C LYS A 161 -7.23 12.02 20.44
N ALA A 162 -7.73 12.27 19.24
CA ALA A 162 -9.02 12.96 19.06
C ALA A 162 -10.20 12.11 19.57
N PHE A 163 -10.07 10.78 19.61
CA PHE A 163 -11.02 9.87 20.26
C PHE A 163 -10.80 9.67 21.74
N GLY A 164 -9.92 10.46 22.37
CA GLY A 164 -9.61 10.38 23.80
C GLY A 164 -8.84 9.12 24.20
N MET A 165 -8.18 8.44 23.25
CA MET A 165 -7.33 7.30 23.54
C MET A 165 -5.98 7.75 24.11
N LEU A 166 -5.40 6.91 24.97
CA LEU A 166 -4.03 7.07 25.43
C LEU A 166 -3.10 6.33 24.45
N SER A 167 -2.22 7.07 23.78
CA SER A 167 -1.32 6.48 22.79
C SER A 167 0.01 6.12 23.43
N LEU A 168 0.36 4.84 23.42
CA LEU A 168 1.70 4.34 23.69
C LEU A 168 2.44 4.21 22.36
N ILE A 169 3.54 4.95 22.20
CA ILE A 169 4.29 4.99 20.95
C ILE A 169 5.57 4.22 21.16
N HIS A 170 5.76 3.17 20.36
CA HIS A 170 7.05 2.49 20.23
C HIS A 170 7.75 3.01 18.98
N ILE A 171 8.84 3.76 19.16
CA ILE A 171 9.70 4.20 18.08
C ILE A 171 10.71 3.07 17.85
N SER A 172 10.53 2.30 16.78
CA SER A 172 11.61 1.41 16.34
C SER A 172 12.76 2.27 15.81
N GLU A 173 13.98 1.99 16.26
CA GLU A 173 15.18 2.67 15.78
C GLU A 173 15.30 2.64 14.24
N PRO A 174 15.95 3.65 13.63
CA PRO A 174 16.01 3.83 12.18
C PRO A 174 16.92 2.84 11.43
N THR A 175 17.09 1.64 11.94
CA THR A 175 17.99 0.60 11.39
C THR A 175 17.43 -0.17 10.20
N ARG A 176 16.22 0.12 9.75
CA ARG A 176 15.68 -0.43 8.51
C ARG A 176 15.73 0.58 7.37
N LEU A 177 16.89 0.70 6.78
CA LEU A 177 17.04 1.08 5.39
C LEU A 177 16.22 0.07 4.57
N LEU A 178 15.09 0.47 3.97
CA LEU A 178 14.39 -0.26 2.91
C LEU A 178 13.32 -1.32 3.30
N SER A 179 12.70 -1.30 4.46
CA SER A 179 11.51 -2.13 4.67
C SER A 179 10.29 -1.31 5.07
N ILE A 180 9.12 -1.75 4.60
CA ILE A 180 7.81 -1.23 4.97
C ILE A 180 7.74 -1.16 6.50
N SER A 181 7.37 0.01 7.03
CA SER A 181 7.00 0.14 8.43
C SER A 181 5.65 -0.55 8.61
N TYR A 182 5.63 -1.78 9.07
CA TYR A 182 4.40 -2.39 9.54
C TYR A 182 3.99 -1.66 10.82
N ALA A 183 2.87 -0.98 10.78
CA ALA A 183 2.22 -0.52 12.00
C ALA A 183 1.42 -1.69 12.56
N VAL A 184 1.86 -2.25 13.67
CA VAL A 184 1.06 -3.22 14.43
C VAL A 184 0.25 -2.45 15.47
N VAL A 185 -1.06 -2.59 15.41
CA VAL A 185 -1.97 -2.00 16.38
C VAL A 185 -2.33 -3.07 17.40
N CYS A 186 -1.91 -2.89 18.63
CA CYS A 186 -2.31 -3.72 19.74
C CYS A 186 -3.15 -2.88 20.73
N VAL A 187 -4.36 -3.33 21.02
CA VAL A 187 -5.23 -2.69 21.99
C VAL A 187 -5.28 -3.56 23.23
N LYS A 188 -4.72 -3.07 24.32
CA LYS A 188 -4.78 -3.72 25.62
C LYS A 188 -6.16 -3.50 26.24
N LYS A 189 -6.75 -4.57 26.83
CA LYS A 189 -8.00 -4.52 27.59
C LYS A 189 -7.90 -3.61 28.81
#